data_f03818394773837b2ad2d20ae56b7592
#
_entry.id   f03818394773837b2ad2d20ae56b7592
#
_cell.length_a   1.000
_cell.length_b   1.000
_cell.length_c   1.000
_cell.angle_alpha   90.00
_cell.angle_beta   90.00
_cell.angle_gamma   90.00
#
_symmetry.space_group_name_H-M   'P 1'
#
loop_
_entity.id
_entity.type
_entity.pdbx_description
1 polymer ?
#
loop_
_entity_poly.entity_id
_entity_poly.type
_entity_poly.pdbx_seq_one_letter_code
_entity_poly.pdbx_strand_id
1 'polypeptide(L)'
;MARLWALPALVLLIGCEALNPALRYQEAARQLRFSLDRVEPSIEFSFPLEQSRVRLRIEVGVDNPTDQRLRSRRVVGDLRLLAQGTDFALGSVSFPEGADIAPRSRSVLKVDLALGYGDLKTAWGPLSGAVLRQEPATWNLAGEARFEVLGIEFGVPFKTVKESGR
;
A
#
# COMPACT_ATOMS: atom_id res chain seq x y z
N MET A 1 -64.70 29.30 3.95
CA MET A 1 -63.70 29.36 2.87
C MET A 1 -62.34 29.49 3.52
N ALA A 2 -61.69 28.38 3.78
CA ALA A 2 -60.33 28.33 4.30
C ALA A 2 -59.47 27.54 3.30
N ARG A 3 -58.56 28.21 2.60
CA ARG A 3 -57.60 27.62 1.65
C ARG A 3 -56.25 27.46 2.35
N LEU A 4 -55.87 26.25 2.52
CA LEU A 4 -54.63 25.59 2.11
C LEU A 4 -53.47 26.52 1.69
N TRP A 5 -52.49 26.67 2.58
CA TRP A 5 -51.12 26.99 2.25
C TRP A 5 -50.19 26.24 3.23
N ALA A 6 -49.95 24.97 2.92
CA ALA A 6 -48.91 24.19 3.59
C ALA A 6 -48.34 23.24 2.57
N LEU A 7 -47.25 23.62 1.94
CA LEU A 7 -46.23 22.81 1.26
C LEU A 7 -45.43 23.76 0.34
N PRO A 8 -44.24 24.15 0.66
CA PRO A 8 -43.01 23.48 0.22
C PRO A 8 -41.82 23.67 1.17
N ALA A 9 -41.79 22.97 2.29
CA ALA A 9 -40.61 23.05 3.17
C ALA A 9 -39.82 21.74 3.25
N LEU A 10 -40.19 20.71 2.47
CA LEU A 10 -39.59 19.36 2.60
C LEU A 10 -38.59 18.98 1.50
N VAL A 11 -38.20 19.88 0.61
CA VAL A 11 -37.32 19.55 -0.54
C VAL A 11 -35.87 20.00 -0.35
N LEU A 12 -35.54 20.73 0.73
CA LEU A 12 -34.23 21.35 0.91
C LEU A 12 -33.20 20.50 1.73
N LEU A 13 -33.53 19.31 2.21
CA LEU A 13 -32.63 18.51 3.04
C LEU A 13 -31.86 17.37 2.31
N ILE A 14 -32.14 17.13 1.04
CA ILE A 14 -31.49 16.06 0.28
C ILE A 14 -30.26 16.54 -0.52
N GLY A 15 -29.96 17.83 -0.51
CA GLY A 15 -28.97 18.43 -1.41
C GLY A 15 -27.53 18.60 -0.90
N CYS A 16 -27.25 18.42 0.39
CA CYS A 16 -25.93 18.82 0.93
C CYS A 16 -24.83 17.76 0.83
N GLU A 17 -25.14 16.48 0.76
CA GLU A 17 -24.12 15.43 0.65
C GLU A 17 -23.58 15.25 -0.77
N ALA A 18 -24.39 15.58 -1.79
CA ALA A 18 -23.99 15.44 -3.19
C ALA A 18 -22.98 16.52 -3.65
N LEU A 19 -22.73 17.55 -2.86
CA LEU A 19 -22.00 18.76 -3.26
C LEU A 19 -20.59 18.91 -2.70
N ASN A 20 -20.07 17.94 -1.89
CA ASN A 20 -18.71 18.05 -1.39
C ASN A 20 -17.75 17.12 -2.18
N PRO A 21 -17.05 17.62 -3.22
CA PRO A 21 -16.15 16.81 -4.03
C PRO A 21 -14.98 16.23 -3.23
N ALA A 22 -14.59 16.89 -2.14
CA ALA A 22 -13.50 16.40 -1.28
C ALA A 22 -13.91 15.13 -0.52
N LEU A 23 -15.15 15.09 0.02
CA LEU A 23 -15.65 13.89 0.69
C LEU A 23 -15.77 12.71 -0.28
N ARG A 24 -16.33 12.94 -1.47
CA ARG A 24 -16.42 11.90 -2.51
C ARG A 24 -15.06 11.36 -2.92
N TYR A 25 -14.07 12.23 -3.06
CA TYR A 25 -12.70 11.82 -3.37
C TYR A 25 -12.09 10.99 -2.22
N GLN A 26 -12.31 11.41 -0.98
CA GLN A 26 -11.84 10.69 0.19
C GLN A 26 -12.49 9.31 0.33
N GLU A 27 -13.80 9.21 0.11
CA GLU A 27 -14.53 7.95 0.10
C GLU A 27 -14.04 7.01 -1.01
N ALA A 28 -13.83 7.54 -2.21
CA ALA A 28 -13.27 6.77 -3.33
C ALA A 28 -11.85 6.26 -3.00
N ALA A 29 -10.99 7.09 -2.42
CA ALA A 29 -9.64 6.69 -2.03
C ALA A 29 -9.64 5.58 -0.97
N ARG A 30 -10.59 5.58 -0.04
CA ARG A 30 -10.76 4.52 0.97
C ARG A 30 -11.22 3.18 0.38
N GLN A 31 -11.76 3.17 -0.83
CA GLN A 31 -12.17 1.95 -1.52
C GLN A 31 -11.01 1.29 -2.29
N LEU A 32 -9.85 1.92 -2.39
CA LEU A 32 -8.67 1.34 -3.00
C LEU A 32 -8.30 0.02 -2.33
N ARG A 33 -7.91 -0.95 -3.14
CA ARG A 33 -7.47 -2.27 -2.68
C ARG A 33 -6.01 -2.44 -3.03
N PHE A 34 -5.20 -2.68 -2.00
CA PHE A 34 -3.77 -2.91 -2.15
C PHE A 34 -3.48 -4.41 -2.10
N SER A 35 -2.53 -4.85 -2.91
CA SER A 35 -2.02 -6.23 -2.93
C SER A 35 -0.51 -6.23 -3.07
N LEU A 36 0.16 -7.14 -2.39
CA LEU A 36 1.58 -7.39 -2.58
C LEU A 36 1.73 -8.45 -3.69
N ASP A 37 1.92 -7.97 -4.94
CA ASP A 37 1.89 -8.84 -6.10
C ASP A 37 3.15 -9.66 -6.22
N ARG A 38 4.31 -9.04 -5.94
CA ARG A 38 5.61 -9.66 -6.10
C ARG A 38 6.59 -9.18 -5.05
N VAL A 39 7.35 -10.10 -4.51
CA VAL A 39 8.58 -9.85 -3.78
C VAL A 39 9.64 -10.79 -4.34
N GLU A 40 10.62 -10.23 -5.03
CA GLU A 40 11.72 -10.97 -5.62
C GLU A 40 13.01 -10.63 -4.87
N PRO A 41 13.42 -11.49 -3.94
CA PRO A 41 14.69 -11.31 -3.25
C PRO A 41 15.85 -11.85 -4.08
N SER A 42 16.96 -11.12 -4.07
CA SER A 42 18.25 -11.57 -4.60
C SER A 42 19.35 -11.26 -3.60
N ILE A 43 20.30 -12.19 -3.45
CA ILE A 43 21.43 -12.04 -2.51
C ILE A 43 22.70 -11.84 -3.30
N GLU A 44 23.38 -10.74 -3.03
CA GLU A 44 24.73 -10.46 -3.53
C GLU A 44 25.72 -10.81 -2.41
N PHE A 45 26.38 -11.96 -2.54
CA PHE A 45 27.41 -12.36 -1.60
C PHE A 45 28.71 -11.60 -1.87
N SER A 46 29.33 -11.12 -0.82
CA SER A 46 30.64 -10.49 -0.84
C SER A 46 31.51 -11.07 0.27
N PHE A 47 32.84 -10.90 0.13
CA PHE A 47 33.77 -11.26 1.18
C PHE A 47 34.49 -9.97 1.65
N PRO A 48 34.53 -9.68 2.97
CA PRO A 48 33.91 -10.44 4.06
C PRO A 48 32.37 -10.36 4.01
N LEU A 49 31.68 -11.31 4.68
CA LEU A 49 30.22 -11.50 4.62
C LEU A 49 29.42 -10.23 4.99
N GLU A 50 29.99 -9.38 5.83
CA GLU A 50 29.43 -8.10 6.26
C GLU A 50 29.19 -7.12 5.09
N GLN A 51 29.84 -7.34 3.95
CA GLN A 51 29.64 -6.55 2.73
C GLN A 51 28.53 -7.11 1.84
N SER A 52 27.98 -8.27 2.18
CA SER A 52 26.87 -8.88 1.45
C SER A 52 25.61 -8.02 1.55
N ARG A 53 24.80 -8.06 0.50
CA ARG A 53 23.57 -7.30 0.38
C ARG A 53 22.42 -8.17 -0.09
N VAL A 54 21.22 -7.79 0.31
CA VAL A 54 19.97 -8.31 -0.25
C VAL A 54 19.30 -7.21 -1.01
N ARG A 55 18.87 -7.50 -2.22
CA ARG A 55 17.97 -6.64 -2.98
C ARG A 55 16.61 -7.29 -3.03
N LEU A 56 15.58 -6.51 -2.72
CA LEU A 56 14.19 -6.94 -2.81
C LEU A 56 13.51 -6.07 -3.87
N ARG A 57 13.09 -6.69 -4.96
CA ARG A 57 12.18 -6.04 -5.91
C ARG A 57 10.76 -6.27 -5.46
N ILE A 58 10.04 -5.21 -5.21
CA ILE A 58 8.70 -5.23 -4.63
C ILE A 58 7.73 -4.62 -5.64
N GLU A 59 6.65 -5.35 -5.93
CA GLU A 59 5.55 -4.85 -6.75
C GLU A 59 4.27 -4.83 -5.90
N VAL A 60 3.66 -3.66 -5.80
CA VAL A 60 2.40 -3.43 -5.09
C VAL A 60 1.33 -3.07 -6.10
N GLY A 61 0.31 -3.91 -6.20
CA GLY A 61 -0.88 -3.64 -7.00
C GLY A 61 -1.83 -2.72 -6.22
N VAL A 62 -2.44 -1.77 -6.93
CA VAL A 62 -3.46 -0.87 -6.41
C VAL A 62 -4.64 -0.91 -7.36
N ASP A 63 -5.75 -1.50 -6.91
CA ASP A 63 -7.00 -1.56 -7.67
C ASP A 63 -7.92 -0.42 -7.26
N ASN A 64 -8.42 0.32 -8.23
CA ASN A 64 -9.41 1.37 -8.07
C ASN A 64 -10.77 0.89 -8.58
N PRO A 65 -11.69 0.48 -7.71
CA PRO A 65 -13.02 0.05 -8.12
C PRO A 65 -13.97 1.20 -8.45
N THR A 66 -13.56 2.44 -8.24
CA THR A 66 -14.41 3.64 -8.37
C THR A 66 -14.33 4.26 -9.76
N ASP A 67 -15.26 5.16 -10.05
CA ASP A 67 -15.29 5.95 -11.29
C ASP A 67 -14.41 7.23 -11.21
N GLN A 68 -13.71 7.43 -10.09
CA GLN A 68 -12.87 8.60 -9.89
C GLN A 68 -11.41 8.29 -10.15
N ARG A 69 -10.69 9.19 -10.84
CA ARG A 69 -9.24 9.15 -10.92
C ARG A 69 -8.67 9.58 -9.58
N LEU A 70 -7.80 8.74 -9.00
CA LEU A 70 -7.18 8.98 -7.71
C LEU A 70 -5.68 9.13 -7.89
N ARG A 71 -5.11 10.13 -7.23
CA ARG A 71 -3.67 10.36 -7.25
C ARG A 71 -3.15 10.49 -5.82
N SER A 72 -2.34 9.54 -5.40
CA SER A 72 -1.62 9.67 -4.14
C SER A 72 -0.35 10.49 -4.35
N ARG A 73 0.03 11.27 -3.34
CA ARG A 73 1.31 11.99 -3.32
C ARG A 73 2.48 11.09 -2.97
N ARG A 74 2.23 10.15 -2.08
CA ARG A 74 3.24 9.24 -1.55
C ARG A 74 2.58 7.97 -1.05
N VAL A 75 3.28 6.85 -1.21
CA VAL A 75 2.93 5.59 -0.56
C VAL A 75 4.12 5.13 0.26
N VAL A 76 3.92 4.83 1.52
CA VAL A 76 4.97 4.34 2.44
C VAL A 76 4.45 3.13 3.20
N GLY A 77 5.34 2.22 3.54
CA GLY A 77 4.98 1.05 4.33
C GLY A 77 6.21 0.36 4.89
N ASP A 78 6.00 -0.48 5.91
CA ASP A 78 7.02 -1.30 6.53
C ASP A 78 6.90 -2.73 6.02
N LEU A 79 8.01 -3.24 5.50
CA LEU A 79 8.11 -4.61 5.01
C LEU A 79 8.61 -5.51 6.14
N ARG A 80 7.91 -6.62 6.34
CA ARG A 80 8.23 -7.64 7.32
C ARG A 80 8.24 -9.03 6.68
N LEU A 81 9.05 -9.90 7.23
CA LEU A 81 9.16 -11.31 6.85
C LEU A 81 8.75 -12.18 8.05
N LEU A 82 7.70 -12.97 7.88
CA LEU A 82 7.36 -14.04 8.81
C LEU A 82 7.94 -15.35 8.27
N ALA A 83 8.93 -15.88 8.97
CA ALA A 83 9.59 -17.14 8.61
C ALA A 83 9.90 -17.94 9.88
N GLN A 84 9.70 -19.26 9.83
CA GLN A 84 9.94 -20.17 10.96
C GLN A 84 9.24 -19.73 12.26
N GLY A 85 8.01 -19.15 12.13
CA GLY A 85 7.21 -18.65 13.27
C GLY A 85 7.69 -17.34 13.88
N THR A 86 8.71 -16.69 13.33
CA THR A 86 9.27 -15.43 13.81
C THR A 86 9.04 -14.32 12.79
N ASP A 87 8.69 -13.12 13.29
CA ASP A 87 8.40 -11.93 12.49
C ASP A 87 9.60 -10.97 12.52
N PHE A 88 10.22 -10.76 11.36
CA PHE A 88 11.41 -9.93 11.17
C PHE A 88 11.05 -8.62 10.46
N ALA A 89 11.42 -7.49 11.04
CA ALA A 89 11.37 -6.20 10.35
C ALA A 89 12.52 -6.14 9.33
N LEU A 90 12.19 -5.87 8.06
CA LEU A 90 13.19 -5.75 7.00
C LEU A 90 13.50 -4.29 6.67
N GLY A 91 12.53 -3.39 6.83
CA GLY A 91 12.73 -1.96 6.59
C GLY A 91 11.51 -1.29 5.99
N SER A 92 11.66 0.02 5.76
CA SER A 92 10.58 0.83 5.18
C SER A 92 10.71 0.91 3.67
N VAL A 93 9.58 0.80 3.00
CA VAL A 93 9.42 0.92 1.55
C VAL A 93 8.74 2.25 1.24
N SER A 94 9.26 3.01 0.30
CA SER A 94 8.69 4.30 -0.08
C SER A 94 8.57 4.42 -1.60
N PHE A 95 7.39 4.84 -2.05
CA PHE A 95 7.11 5.23 -3.43
C PHE A 95 6.88 6.75 -3.45
N PRO A 96 7.96 7.55 -3.62
CA PRO A 96 7.92 9.01 -3.44
C PRO A 96 7.07 9.71 -4.50
N GLU A 97 6.95 9.13 -5.69
CA GLU A 97 6.13 9.67 -6.79
C GLU A 97 4.64 9.40 -6.59
N GLY A 98 4.30 8.60 -5.57
CA GLY A 98 2.92 8.17 -5.33
C GLY A 98 2.38 7.26 -6.43
N ALA A 99 1.08 7.30 -6.63
CA ALA A 99 0.37 6.53 -7.64
C ALA A 99 -0.67 7.40 -8.35
N ASP A 100 -0.74 7.29 -9.67
CA ASP A 100 -1.84 7.82 -10.49
C ASP A 100 -2.70 6.64 -10.94
N ILE A 101 -3.91 6.55 -10.41
CA ILE A 101 -4.77 5.39 -10.53
C ILE A 101 -6.03 5.83 -11.28
N ALA A 102 -6.14 5.40 -12.54
CA ALA A 102 -7.30 5.70 -13.37
C ALA A 102 -8.58 5.04 -12.81
N PRO A 103 -9.77 5.54 -13.19
CA PRO A 103 -11.03 4.92 -12.83
C PRO A 103 -11.10 3.45 -13.27
N ARG A 104 -11.67 2.59 -12.42
CA ARG A 104 -11.89 1.16 -12.71
C ARG A 104 -10.67 0.44 -13.26
N SER A 105 -9.50 0.77 -12.73
CA SER A 105 -8.23 0.24 -13.23
C SER A 105 -7.33 -0.25 -12.10
N ARG A 106 -6.31 -1.00 -12.51
CA ARG A 106 -5.21 -1.43 -11.65
C ARG A 106 -3.93 -0.72 -12.05
N SER A 107 -3.22 -0.20 -11.08
CA SER A 107 -1.85 0.31 -11.20
C SER A 107 -0.88 -0.58 -10.44
N VAL A 108 0.38 -0.64 -10.86
CA VAL A 108 1.43 -1.39 -10.19
C VAL A 108 2.56 -0.43 -9.82
N LEU A 109 2.85 -0.36 -8.54
CA LEU A 109 3.98 0.40 -7.99
C LEU A 109 5.17 -0.54 -7.85
N LYS A 110 6.36 -0.10 -8.27
CA LYS A 110 7.59 -0.89 -8.22
C LYS A 110 8.65 -0.15 -7.44
N VAL A 111 9.35 -0.87 -6.58
CA VAL A 111 10.49 -0.35 -5.83
C VAL A 111 11.53 -1.42 -5.61
N ASP A 112 12.80 -1.02 -5.65
CA ASP A 112 13.92 -1.87 -5.28
C ASP A 112 14.43 -1.40 -3.91
N LEU A 113 14.43 -2.31 -2.92
CA LEU A 113 14.95 -2.08 -1.58
C LEU A 113 16.28 -2.83 -1.46
N ALA A 114 17.34 -2.12 -1.10
CA ALA A 114 18.65 -2.69 -0.83
C ALA A 114 18.93 -2.69 0.68
N LEU A 115 19.25 -3.85 1.23
CA LEU A 115 19.50 -4.07 2.65
C LEU A 115 20.91 -4.65 2.84
N GLY A 116 21.71 -4.06 3.71
CA GLY A 116 23.01 -4.57 4.08
C GLY A 116 22.91 -5.75 5.07
N TYR A 117 23.93 -6.59 5.11
CA TYR A 117 24.02 -7.66 6.13
C TYR A 117 23.85 -7.11 7.55
N GLY A 118 24.46 -5.95 7.85
CA GLY A 118 24.36 -5.31 9.17
C GLY A 118 22.94 -4.96 9.60
N ASP A 119 22.10 -4.58 8.64
CA ASP A 119 20.69 -4.22 8.88
C ASP A 119 19.84 -5.48 9.12
N LEU A 120 20.27 -6.62 8.58
CA LEU A 120 19.52 -7.87 8.55
C LEU A 120 20.04 -8.94 9.52
N LYS A 121 20.95 -8.63 10.44
CA LYS A 121 21.67 -9.63 11.27
C LYS A 121 20.81 -10.80 11.74
N THR A 122 19.64 -10.52 12.34
CA THR A 122 18.73 -11.54 12.86
C THR A 122 17.87 -12.19 11.76
N ALA A 123 17.56 -11.44 10.70
CA ALA A 123 16.72 -11.89 9.59
C ALA A 123 17.52 -12.58 8.48
N TRP A 124 18.87 -12.51 8.50
CA TRP A 124 19.74 -13.03 7.42
C TRP A 124 19.55 -14.53 7.19
N GLY A 125 19.57 -15.33 8.24
CA GLY A 125 19.37 -16.78 8.14
C GLY A 125 18.00 -17.15 7.56
N PRO A 126 16.89 -16.70 8.15
CA PRO A 126 15.54 -16.92 7.63
C PRO A 126 15.34 -16.38 6.21
N LEU A 127 15.87 -15.20 5.90
CA LEU A 127 15.76 -14.60 4.57
C LEU A 127 16.54 -15.42 3.53
N SER A 128 17.78 -15.83 3.85
CA SER A 128 18.57 -16.70 2.96
C SER A 128 17.92 -18.08 2.79
N GLY A 129 17.26 -18.61 3.82
CA GLY A 129 16.45 -19.82 3.74
C GLY A 129 15.29 -19.68 2.75
N ALA A 130 14.52 -18.62 2.89
CA ALA A 130 13.41 -18.32 1.98
C ALA A 130 13.87 -18.14 0.53
N VAL A 131 15.04 -17.51 0.31
CA VAL A 131 15.57 -17.21 -1.02
C VAL A 131 16.26 -18.41 -1.67
N LEU A 132 17.23 -19.02 -0.98
CA LEU A 132 18.12 -20.04 -1.55
C LEU A 132 17.53 -21.43 -1.46
N ARG A 133 16.77 -21.73 -0.40
CA ARG A 133 16.18 -23.05 -0.15
C ARG A 133 14.70 -23.10 -0.43
N GLN A 134 14.10 -21.96 -0.84
CA GLN A 134 12.66 -21.83 -1.10
C GLN A 134 11.80 -22.27 0.10
N GLU A 135 12.29 -22.01 1.31
CA GLU A 135 11.55 -22.28 2.53
C GLU A 135 10.28 -21.42 2.59
N PRO A 136 9.18 -21.95 3.12
CA PRO A 136 7.94 -21.17 3.25
C PRO A 136 8.17 -19.89 4.06
N ALA A 137 7.72 -18.78 3.50
CA ALA A 137 7.80 -17.48 4.14
C ALA A 137 6.59 -16.63 3.77
N THR A 138 6.23 -15.71 4.66
CA THR A 138 5.13 -14.78 4.44
C THR A 138 5.67 -13.35 4.49
N TRP A 139 5.46 -12.62 3.41
CA TRP A 139 5.81 -11.21 3.30
C TRP A 139 4.62 -10.36 3.69
N ASN A 140 4.80 -9.46 4.64
CA ASN A 140 3.79 -8.51 5.07
C ASN A 140 4.26 -7.09 4.72
N LEU A 141 3.40 -6.32 4.07
CA LEU A 141 3.62 -4.90 3.83
C LEU A 141 2.42 -4.15 4.42
N ALA A 142 2.67 -3.30 5.42
CA ALA A 142 1.64 -2.47 6.03
C ALA A 142 2.09 -1.01 5.98
N GLY A 143 1.16 -0.12 5.64
CA GLY A 143 1.53 1.28 5.46
C GLY A 143 0.36 2.20 5.19
N GLU A 144 0.65 3.34 4.58
CA GLU A 144 -0.29 4.40 4.29
C GLU A 144 -0.03 5.00 2.91
N ALA A 145 -1.09 5.18 2.14
CA ALA A 145 -1.08 5.98 0.93
C ALA A 145 -1.64 7.37 1.27
N ARG A 146 -0.86 8.43 0.98
CA ARG A 146 -1.22 9.82 1.27
C ARG A 146 -1.80 10.48 0.04
N PHE A 147 -2.97 11.07 0.23
CA PHE A 147 -3.71 11.79 -0.79
C PHE A 147 -3.88 13.25 -0.38
N GLU A 148 -4.11 14.08 -1.37
CA GLU A 148 -4.51 15.48 -1.15
C GLU A 148 -5.65 15.84 -2.08
N VAL A 149 -6.63 16.54 -1.54
CA VAL A 149 -7.74 17.13 -2.28
C VAL A 149 -8.05 18.51 -1.72
N LEU A 150 -8.05 19.53 -2.58
CA LEU A 150 -8.33 20.92 -2.20
C LEU A 150 -7.45 21.43 -1.03
N GLY A 151 -6.17 21.01 -0.98
CA GLY A 151 -5.24 21.39 0.08
C GLY A 151 -5.39 20.59 1.40
N ILE A 152 -6.31 19.63 1.46
CA ILE A 152 -6.51 18.78 2.63
C ILE A 152 -5.80 17.45 2.39
N GLU A 153 -4.82 17.14 3.24
CA GLU A 153 -4.15 15.84 3.22
C GLU A 153 -4.88 14.82 4.09
N PHE A 154 -4.92 13.57 3.61
CA PHE A 154 -5.42 12.44 4.38
C PHE A 154 -4.70 11.16 3.99
N GLY A 155 -4.66 10.20 4.93
CA GLY A 155 -4.05 8.90 4.75
C GLY A 155 -5.09 7.80 4.54
N VAL A 156 -4.75 6.84 3.69
CA VAL A 156 -5.48 5.59 3.51
C VAL A 156 -4.57 4.46 3.94
N PRO A 157 -4.81 3.84 5.10
CA PRO A 157 -4.00 2.73 5.58
C PRO A 157 -4.23 1.50 4.73
N PHE A 158 -3.17 0.69 4.56
CA PHE A 158 -3.27 -0.60 3.90
C PHE A 158 -2.42 -1.66 4.60
N LYS A 159 -2.81 -2.92 4.43
CA LYS A 159 -2.03 -4.07 4.84
C LYS A 159 -2.19 -5.16 3.80
N THR A 160 -1.07 -5.68 3.32
CA THR A 160 -1.04 -6.72 2.30
C THR A 160 -0.11 -7.85 2.71
N VAL A 161 -0.40 -9.04 2.23
CA VAL A 161 0.34 -10.27 2.55
C VAL A 161 0.62 -11.05 1.29
N LYS A 162 1.82 -11.62 1.19
CA LYS A 162 2.23 -12.51 0.11
C LYS A 162 2.93 -13.74 0.70
N GLU A 163 2.41 -14.90 0.41
CA GLU A 163 3.09 -16.17 0.72
C GLU A 163 4.08 -16.53 -0.40
N SER A 164 5.25 -17.06 -0.02
CA SER A 164 6.24 -17.63 -0.93
C SER A 164 6.60 -19.03 -0.49
N GLY A 165 7.07 -19.88 -1.43
CA GLY A 165 7.50 -21.24 -1.10
C GLY A 165 6.42 -22.32 -1.29
N ARG A 166 5.50 -22.12 -2.24
CA ARG A 166 4.66 -23.20 -2.80
C ARG A 166 4.94 -23.43 -4.25
#